data_6e7323ea2682578763c9bf65f0ff1644
#
_entry.id   6e7323ea2682578763c9bf65f0ff1644
#
_cell.length_a   1.000
_cell.length_b   1.000
_cell.length_c   1.000
_cell.angle_alpha   90.00
_cell.angle_beta   90.00
_cell.angle_gamma   90.00
#
_symmetry.space_group_name_H-M   'P 1'
#
loop_
_entity.id
_entity.type
_entity.pdbx_description
1 polymer ?
#
loop_
_entity_poly.entity_id
_entity_poly.type
_entity_poly.pdbx_seq_one_letter_code
_entity_poly.pdbx_strand_id
1 'polypeptide(L)'
;LSADRRMVTLTLAQEMEQEGKYRLDVSGVKDDAGNGKALRMVFNYFENQEIPASIGVVGGSDFNLSFCLKTDKSGVSLLHQGKDLSVDLDIDGHLVFMVGGLKVISGQAVNNNSEFFVSLCRERNGMLKIYLNGELEQSAYDVAIVNPDIKPGKVIVNSSLGNAISRLKIKNRALDYKENKKMALPF
;
A
#
# COMPACT_ATOMS: atom_id res chain seq x y z
N LEU A 1 -9.33 -22.07 20.59
CA LEU A 1 -7.86 -22.15 20.65
C LEU A 1 -7.39 -23.22 19.67
N SER A 2 -6.34 -22.92 18.89
CA SER A 2 -5.67 -23.92 18.07
C SER A 2 -4.99 -24.99 18.95
N ALA A 3 -4.69 -26.16 18.37
CA ALA A 3 -4.05 -27.26 19.11
C ALA A 3 -2.69 -26.87 19.73
N ASP A 4 -1.99 -25.90 19.12
CA ASP A 4 -0.73 -25.33 19.60
C ASP A 4 -0.92 -24.15 20.58
N ARG A 5 -2.16 -23.80 20.92
CA ARG A 5 -2.57 -22.69 21.82
C ARG A 5 -2.07 -21.30 21.41
N ARG A 6 -1.66 -21.13 20.14
CA ARG A 6 -1.12 -19.85 19.61
C ARG A 6 -2.12 -19.02 18.84
N MET A 7 -3.27 -19.61 18.48
CA MET A 7 -4.30 -18.95 17.69
C MET A 7 -5.65 -19.00 18.40
N VAL A 8 -6.33 -17.87 18.44
CA VAL A 8 -7.71 -17.74 18.87
C VAL A 8 -8.54 -17.32 17.68
N THR A 9 -9.53 -18.13 17.32
CA THR A 9 -10.53 -17.75 16.30
C THR A 9 -11.75 -17.21 17.01
N LEU A 10 -12.18 -16.01 16.61
CA LEU A 10 -13.39 -15.37 17.09
C LEU A 10 -14.48 -15.51 16.03
N THR A 11 -15.64 -16.01 16.44
CA THR A 11 -16.84 -16.00 15.58
C THR A 11 -17.71 -14.85 16.04
N LEU A 12 -18.05 -13.96 15.14
CA LEU A 12 -18.89 -12.82 15.43
C LEU A 12 -20.35 -13.19 15.27
N ALA A 13 -21.21 -12.63 16.12
CA ALA A 13 -22.66 -12.81 16.06
C ALA A 13 -23.31 -12.00 14.92
N GLN A 14 -22.62 -10.98 14.43
CA GLN A 14 -23.03 -10.12 13.33
C GLN A 14 -21.86 -9.88 12.40
N GLU A 15 -22.14 -9.69 11.13
CA GLU A 15 -21.13 -9.26 10.16
C GLU A 15 -20.61 -7.86 10.51
N MET A 16 -19.33 -7.63 10.27
CA MET A 16 -18.74 -6.31 10.43
C MET A 16 -19.07 -5.46 9.21
N GLU A 17 -19.40 -4.20 9.44
CA GLU A 17 -19.65 -3.24 8.37
C GLU A 17 -18.34 -2.87 7.66
N GLN A 18 -18.38 -2.77 6.35
CA GLN A 18 -17.26 -2.35 5.53
C GLN A 18 -16.77 -0.96 5.97
N GLU A 19 -15.46 -0.77 6.08
CA GLU A 19 -14.81 0.44 6.60
C GLU A 19 -15.18 0.80 8.06
N GLY A 20 -15.95 -0.05 8.72
CA GLY A 20 -16.32 0.12 10.12
C GLY A 20 -15.08 0.15 11.02
N LYS A 21 -15.08 1.04 12.00
CA LYS A 21 -14.03 1.10 13.02
C LYS A 21 -14.43 0.25 14.22
N TYR A 22 -13.64 -0.76 14.48
CA TYR A 22 -13.91 -1.74 15.53
C TYR A 22 -12.84 -1.68 16.63
N ARG A 23 -13.25 -2.05 17.84
CA ARG A 23 -12.36 -2.21 18.97
C ARG A 23 -12.48 -3.63 19.49
N LEU A 24 -11.35 -4.30 19.61
CA LEU A 24 -11.23 -5.59 20.27
C LEU A 24 -10.55 -5.38 21.62
N ASP A 25 -11.28 -5.65 22.69
CA ASP A 25 -10.74 -5.71 24.06
C ASP A 25 -10.65 -7.18 24.47
N VAL A 26 -9.45 -7.67 24.72
CA VAL A 26 -9.21 -9.04 25.20
C VAL A 26 -8.73 -8.96 26.65
N SER A 27 -9.43 -9.63 27.53
CA SER A 27 -9.08 -9.69 28.96
C SER A 27 -9.25 -11.10 29.50
N GLY A 28 -8.63 -11.39 30.63
CA GLY A 28 -8.73 -12.70 31.27
C GLY A 28 -7.93 -13.83 30.63
N VAL A 29 -7.20 -13.55 29.54
CA VAL A 29 -6.26 -14.52 28.94
C VAL A 29 -4.99 -14.53 29.78
N LYS A 30 -4.55 -15.71 30.16
CA LYS A 30 -3.33 -15.93 30.96
C LYS A 30 -2.42 -16.91 30.20
N ASP A 31 -1.12 -16.72 30.37
CA ASP A 31 -0.13 -17.73 29.94
C ASP A 31 -0.13 -18.93 30.90
N ASP A 32 0.66 -19.96 30.57
CA ASP A 32 0.78 -21.16 31.40
C ASP A 32 1.39 -20.87 32.79
N ALA A 33 2.06 -19.72 32.97
CA ALA A 33 2.59 -19.25 34.25
C ALA A 33 1.57 -18.41 35.05
N GLY A 34 0.36 -18.23 34.51
CA GLY A 34 -0.71 -17.47 35.16
C GLY A 34 -0.63 -15.96 34.96
N ASN A 35 0.32 -15.45 34.17
CA ASN A 35 0.44 -14.03 33.87
C ASN A 35 -0.66 -13.61 32.89
N GLY A 36 -1.45 -12.64 33.28
CA GLY A 36 -2.52 -12.09 32.42
C GLY A 36 -2.12 -10.75 31.83
N LYS A 37 -2.45 -10.54 30.54
CA LYS A 37 -2.29 -9.27 29.87
C LYS A 37 -3.59 -8.90 29.16
N ALA A 38 -4.08 -7.70 29.40
CA ALA A 38 -5.17 -7.14 28.62
C ALA A 38 -4.60 -6.60 27.29
N LEU A 39 -5.22 -6.98 26.19
CA LEU A 39 -4.93 -6.44 24.86
C LEU A 39 -6.11 -5.57 24.43
N ARG A 40 -5.80 -4.37 23.99
CA ARG A 40 -6.76 -3.51 23.29
C ARG A 40 -6.24 -3.21 21.91
N MET A 41 -7.05 -3.52 20.91
CA MET A 41 -6.74 -3.26 19.51
C MET A 41 -7.90 -2.50 18.87
N VAL A 42 -7.56 -1.47 18.11
CA VAL A 42 -8.53 -0.74 17.28
C VAL A 42 -8.13 -0.99 15.82
N PHE A 43 -9.07 -1.42 15.01
CA PHE A 43 -8.85 -1.70 13.60
C PHE A 43 -10.06 -1.30 12.77
N ASN A 44 -9.83 -1.07 11.50
CA ASN A 44 -10.90 -0.93 10.53
C ASN A 44 -11.09 -2.29 9.85
N TYR A 45 -12.34 -2.70 9.71
CA TYR A 45 -12.66 -3.92 8.99
C TYR A 45 -12.78 -3.66 7.50
N PHE A 46 -12.07 -4.48 6.74
CA PHE A 46 -12.18 -4.51 5.29
C PHE A 46 -12.34 -5.98 4.89
N GLU A 47 -13.55 -6.34 4.52
CA GLU A 47 -13.81 -7.67 3.98
C GLU A 47 -13.21 -7.76 2.58
N ASN A 48 -12.56 -8.90 2.24
CA ASN A 48 -11.98 -9.26 0.94
C ASN A 48 -12.03 -8.12 -0.07
N GLN A 49 -11.07 -7.22 0.01
CA GLN A 49 -11.16 -5.96 -0.71
C GLN A 49 -11.29 -6.19 -2.20
N GLU A 50 -12.51 -6.10 -2.71
CA GLU A 50 -12.67 -5.48 -4.00
C GLU A 50 -12.20 -4.03 -3.82
N ILE A 51 -10.96 -3.78 -4.20
CA ILE A 51 -10.45 -2.41 -4.22
C ILE A 51 -11.40 -1.66 -5.16
N PRO A 52 -12.06 -0.59 -4.70
CA PRO A 52 -12.93 0.18 -5.58
C PRO A 52 -12.15 0.52 -6.84
N ALA A 53 -12.74 0.34 -8.02
CA ALA A 53 -12.09 0.61 -9.29
C ALA A 53 -11.51 2.03 -9.39
N SER A 54 -11.84 2.89 -8.43
CA SER A 54 -11.33 4.26 -8.35
C SER A 54 -11.23 4.67 -6.88
N ILE A 55 -10.01 4.98 -6.43
CA ILE A 55 -9.72 5.32 -5.04
C ILE A 55 -9.02 6.65 -4.97
N GLY A 56 -9.60 7.54 -4.17
CA GLY A 56 -9.00 8.81 -3.82
C GLY A 56 -8.65 9.69 -5.01
N VAL A 57 -8.11 10.84 -4.71
CA VAL A 57 -7.67 11.83 -5.68
C VAL A 57 -6.21 12.15 -5.39
N VAL A 58 -5.35 11.98 -6.38
CA VAL A 58 -3.99 12.49 -6.35
C VAL A 58 -3.97 13.84 -7.06
N GLY A 59 -3.37 14.83 -6.45
CA GLY A 59 -3.21 16.18 -7.02
C GLY A 59 -2.16 16.97 -6.26
N GLY A 60 -1.78 18.11 -6.84
CA GLY A 60 -0.75 18.95 -6.28
C GLY A 60 0.67 18.49 -6.58
N SER A 61 1.62 19.06 -5.86
CA SER A 61 3.05 18.88 -6.14
C SER A 61 3.66 17.68 -5.42
N ASP A 62 3.13 17.28 -4.28
CA ASP A 62 3.63 16.18 -3.47
C ASP A 62 2.51 15.23 -3.04
N PHE A 63 2.79 13.96 -3.08
CA PHE A 63 1.87 12.92 -2.64
C PHE A 63 2.62 11.63 -2.27
N ASN A 64 1.91 10.76 -1.60
CA ASN A 64 2.29 9.39 -1.39
C ASN A 64 1.15 8.45 -1.79
N LEU A 65 1.49 7.40 -2.52
CA LEU A 65 0.63 6.31 -2.89
C LEU A 65 1.23 5.03 -2.34
N SER A 66 0.53 4.31 -1.48
CA SER A 66 1.05 3.09 -0.87
C SER A 66 0.04 1.96 -0.92
N PHE A 67 0.51 0.74 -1.13
CA PHE A 67 -0.31 -0.48 -1.22
C PHE A 67 0.53 -1.72 -0.94
N CYS A 68 -0.15 -2.84 -0.65
CA CYS A 68 0.47 -4.15 -0.70
C CYS A 68 0.26 -4.76 -2.08
N LEU A 69 1.32 -5.33 -2.65
CA LEU A 69 1.32 -6.00 -3.94
C LEU A 69 1.74 -7.46 -3.77
N LYS A 70 0.92 -8.38 -4.26
CA LYS A 70 1.25 -9.79 -4.35
C LYS A 70 0.81 -10.31 -5.71
N THR A 71 1.75 -10.62 -6.59
CA THR A 71 1.47 -11.04 -7.96
C THR A 71 2.60 -11.88 -8.55
N ASP A 72 2.27 -12.69 -9.53
CA ASP A 72 3.20 -13.38 -10.43
C ASP A 72 3.17 -12.80 -11.85
N LYS A 73 2.37 -11.76 -12.08
CA LYS A 73 2.20 -11.13 -13.40
C LYS A 73 3.35 -10.18 -13.71
N SER A 74 3.62 -9.99 -15.00
CA SER A 74 4.51 -8.96 -15.56
C SER A 74 3.88 -8.32 -16.79
N GLY A 75 4.43 -7.19 -17.25
CA GLY A 75 3.92 -6.48 -18.41
C GLY A 75 2.50 -5.94 -18.24
N VAL A 76 2.12 -5.55 -17.03
CA VAL A 76 0.74 -5.14 -16.69
C VAL A 76 0.72 -3.78 -16.03
N SER A 77 -0.33 -3.00 -16.33
CA SER A 77 -0.60 -1.78 -15.57
C SER A 77 -1.27 -2.15 -14.25
N LEU A 78 -0.77 -1.58 -13.15
CA LEU A 78 -1.34 -1.77 -11.82
C LEU A 78 -2.41 -0.72 -11.53
N LEU A 79 -2.05 0.56 -11.74
CA LEU A 79 -2.96 1.69 -11.51
C LEU A 79 -2.53 2.90 -12.34
N HIS A 80 -3.47 3.81 -12.59
CA HIS A 80 -3.18 5.04 -13.32
C HIS A 80 -4.12 6.18 -12.92
N GLN A 81 -3.70 7.41 -13.21
CA GLN A 81 -4.53 8.63 -13.15
C GLN A 81 -4.35 9.38 -14.47
N GLY A 82 -5.35 9.23 -15.35
CA GLY A 82 -5.25 9.81 -16.70
C GLY A 82 -3.98 9.36 -17.41
N LYS A 83 -3.26 10.31 -17.99
CA LYS A 83 -1.94 10.10 -18.61
C LYS A 83 -0.77 10.65 -17.77
N ASP A 84 -1.08 11.31 -16.65
CA ASP A 84 -0.08 12.04 -15.87
C ASP A 84 0.58 11.18 -14.80
N LEU A 85 -0.06 10.08 -14.39
CA LEU A 85 0.47 9.14 -13.42
C LEU A 85 0.18 7.71 -13.85
N SER A 86 1.19 6.86 -13.84
CA SER A 86 1.01 5.40 -13.96
C SER A 86 1.93 4.64 -13.01
N VAL A 87 1.48 3.47 -12.63
CA VAL A 87 2.26 2.45 -11.92
C VAL A 87 2.05 1.13 -12.65
N ASP A 88 3.11 0.58 -13.16
CA ASP A 88 3.09 -0.57 -14.04
C ASP A 88 4.11 -1.60 -13.54
N LEU A 89 3.97 -2.86 -13.95
CA LEU A 89 5.04 -3.85 -13.95
C LEU A 89 5.55 -3.99 -15.38
N ASP A 90 6.86 -3.87 -15.57
CA ASP A 90 7.46 -4.16 -16.87
C ASP A 90 7.49 -5.67 -17.18
N ILE A 91 8.05 -6.04 -18.31
CA ILE A 91 8.08 -7.44 -18.76
C ILE A 91 8.94 -8.32 -17.84
N ASP A 92 9.90 -7.75 -17.14
CA ASP A 92 10.79 -8.43 -16.21
C ASP A 92 10.26 -8.41 -14.77
N GLY A 93 9.09 -7.76 -14.53
CA GLY A 93 8.42 -7.68 -13.23
C GLY A 93 8.92 -6.56 -12.32
N HIS A 94 9.70 -5.62 -12.86
CA HIS A 94 10.10 -4.42 -12.11
C HIS A 94 8.96 -3.42 -12.02
N LEU A 95 8.85 -2.76 -10.88
CA LEU A 95 7.88 -1.71 -10.67
C LEU A 95 8.30 -0.45 -11.39
N VAL A 96 7.44 0.07 -12.24
CA VAL A 96 7.61 1.30 -13.01
C VAL A 96 6.66 2.36 -12.48
N PHE A 97 7.20 3.44 -11.94
CA PHE A 97 6.42 4.58 -11.46
C PHE A 97 6.71 5.79 -12.32
N MET A 98 5.67 6.34 -12.94
CA MET A 98 5.78 7.49 -13.84
C MET A 98 4.84 8.62 -13.39
N VAL A 99 5.36 9.84 -13.39
CA VAL A 99 4.61 11.06 -13.09
C VAL A 99 5.07 12.19 -14.02
N GLY A 100 4.15 12.75 -14.81
CA GLY A 100 4.42 13.91 -15.66
C GLY A 100 5.55 13.72 -16.66
N GLY A 101 5.81 12.47 -17.10
CA GLY A 101 6.89 12.11 -18.01
C GLY A 101 8.19 11.68 -17.31
N LEU A 102 8.38 11.98 -16.04
CA LEU A 102 9.48 11.42 -15.25
C LEU A 102 9.16 9.98 -14.85
N LYS A 103 10.17 9.10 -14.97
CA LYS A 103 10.02 7.67 -14.70
C LYS A 103 11.09 7.19 -13.74
N VAL A 104 10.70 6.35 -12.78
CA VAL A 104 11.62 5.59 -11.92
C VAL A 104 11.25 4.11 -11.97
N ILE A 105 12.24 3.23 -11.95
CA ILE A 105 12.06 1.78 -12.04
C ILE A 105 12.74 1.13 -10.84
N SER A 106 12.08 0.16 -10.19
CA SER A 106 12.68 -0.57 -9.07
C SER A 106 13.91 -1.38 -9.53
N GLY A 107 14.90 -1.51 -8.66
CA GLY A 107 16.09 -2.32 -8.92
C GLY A 107 15.81 -3.82 -8.85
N GLN A 108 14.80 -4.23 -8.07
CA GLN A 108 14.37 -5.63 -7.98
C GLN A 108 12.99 -5.84 -8.59
N ALA A 109 12.77 -7.04 -9.13
CA ALA A 109 11.47 -7.50 -9.56
C ALA A 109 10.58 -7.82 -8.35
N VAL A 110 9.27 -7.54 -8.49
CA VAL A 110 8.27 -7.73 -7.41
C VAL A 110 7.18 -8.74 -7.79
N ASN A 111 7.37 -9.50 -8.87
CA ASN A 111 6.40 -10.46 -9.42
C ASN A 111 6.67 -11.92 -9.02
N ASN A 112 7.28 -12.17 -7.87
CA ASN A 112 7.64 -13.50 -7.38
C ASN A 112 6.57 -14.13 -6.47
N ASN A 113 5.34 -13.61 -6.50
CA ASN A 113 4.21 -14.01 -5.65
C ASN A 113 4.43 -13.82 -4.14
N SER A 114 5.48 -13.10 -3.72
CA SER A 114 5.63 -12.60 -2.35
C SER A 114 4.85 -11.31 -2.16
N GLU A 115 4.44 -11.01 -0.95
CA GLU A 115 3.82 -9.73 -0.64
C GLU A 115 4.89 -8.66 -0.44
N PHE A 116 4.77 -7.57 -1.19
CA PHE A 116 5.57 -6.36 -1.03
C PHE A 116 4.72 -5.20 -0.55
N PHE A 117 5.16 -4.52 0.48
CA PHE A 117 4.63 -3.19 0.78
C PHE A 117 5.32 -2.19 -0.14
N VAL A 118 4.55 -1.59 -1.03
CA VAL A 118 5.00 -0.58 -2.00
C VAL A 118 4.59 0.80 -1.50
N SER A 119 5.52 1.75 -1.50
CA SER A 119 5.22 3.15 -1.25
C SER A 119 5.92 4.02 -2.29
N LEU A 120 5.13 4.81 -2.99
CA LEU A 120 5.54 5.66 -4.10
C LEU A 120 5.35 7.11 -3.68
N CYS A 121 6.44 7.86 -3.64
CA CYS A 121 6.41 9.25 -3.26
C CYS A 121 6.80 10.15 -4.44
N ARG A 122 6.08 11.25 -4.59
CA ARG A 122 6.54 12.43 -5.31
C ARG A 122 6.75 13.55 -4.32
N GLU A 123 7.96 14.09 -4.30
CA GLU A 123 8.31 15.25 -3.49
C GLU A 123 8.02 16.56 -4.24
N ARG A 124 7.84 17.64 -3.50
CA ARG A 124 7.53 18.97 -4.03
C ARG A 124 8.55 19.47 -5.06
N ASN A 125 9.82 19.05 -4.92
CA ASN A 125 10.89 19.35 -5.88
C ASN A 125 10.80 18.51 -7.18
N GLY A 126 9.83 17.60 -7.29
CA GLY A 126 9.64 16.73 -8.43
C GLY A 126 10.33 15.37 -8.33
N MET A 127 11.13 15.14 -7.31
CA MET A 127 11.78 13.83 -7.12
C MET A 127 10.74 12.72 -6.93
N LEU A 128 10.89 11.63 -7.69
CA LEU A 128 10.13 10.40 -7.51
C LEU A 128 10.95 9.40 -6.71
N LYS A 129 10.29 8.68 -5.82
CA LYS A 129 10.91 7.63 -4.99
C LYS A 129 10.03 6.40 -4.94
N ILE A 130 10.66 5.23 -5.04
CA ILE A 130 10.07 3.92 -4.76
C ILE A 130 10.65 3.40 -3.45
N TYR A 131 9.78 3.02 -2.53
CA TYR A 131 10.12 2.28 -1.34
C TYR A 131 9.49 0.89 -1.43
N LEU A 132 10.28 -0.14 -1.15
CA LEU A 132 9.81 -1.52 -1.01
C LEU A 132 10.06 -1.98 0.42
N ASN A 133 9.01 -2.48 1.07
CA ASN A 133 9.05 -2.94 2.46
C ASN A 133 9.64 -1.90 3.44
N GLY A 134 9.38 -0.62 3.15
CA GLY A 134 9.83 0.52 3.96
C GLY A 134 11.25 1.02 3.67
N GLU A 135 12.01 0.32 2.85
CA GLU A 135 13.36 0.73 2.46
C GLU A 135 13.33 1.47 1.11
N LEU A 136 14.14 2.53 0.98
CA LEU A 136 14.27 3.26 -0.28
C LEU A 136 14.96 2.38 -1.30
N GLU A 137 14.25 2.04 -2.37
CA GLU A 137 14.72 1.18 -3.44
C GLU A 137 15.36 1.98 -4.57
N GLN A 138 14.65 3.00 -5.03
CA GLN A 138 15.11 3.83 -6.14
C GLN A 138 14.53 5.25 -6.05
N SER A 139 15.24 6.19 -6.69
CA SER A 139 14.76 7.55 -6.89
C SER A 139 15.16 8.09 -8.26
N ALA A 140 14.35 9.01 -8.80
CA ALA A 140 14.64 9.72 -10.03
C ALA A 140 14.30 11.19 -9.89
N TYR A 141 15.11 12.03 -10.50
CA TYR A 141 14.91 13.47 -10.59
C TYR A 141 15.44 13.99 -11.91
N ASP A 142 14.68 14.84 -12.57
CA ASP A 142 15.11 15.47 -13.81
C ASP A 142 14.82 16.98 -13.75
N VAL A 143 15.87 17.77 -13.76
CA VAL A 143 15.79 19.24 -13.74
C VAL A 143 15.20 19.83 -15.03
N ALA A 144 15.27 19.09 -16.14
CA ALA A 144 14.69 19.52 -17.41
C ALA A 144 13.18 19.29 -17.49
N ILE A 145 12.67 18.38 -16.68
CA ILE A 145 11.23 18.18 -16.52
C ILE A 145 10.75 19.17 -15.46
N VAL A 146 10.37 20.36 -15.93
CA VAL A 146 9.71 21.35 -15.07
C VAL A 146 8.53 20.67 -14.40
N ASN A 147 8.57 20.62 -13.08
CA ASN A 147 7.65 19.92 -12.23
C ASN A 147 6.20 20.42 -12.41
N PRO A 148 5.40 19.88 -13.35
CA PRO A 148 4.04 20.32 -13.51
C PRO A 148 3.22 19.83 -12.32
N ASP A 149 2.40 20.70 -11.78
CA ASP A 149 1.34 20.27 -10.88
C ASP A 149 0.48 19.24 -11.61
N ILE A 150 0.33 18.06 -11.01
CA ILE A 150 -0.59 17.07 -11.55
C ILE A 150 -2.01 17.58 -11.33
N LYS A 151 -2.81 17.57 -12.39
CA LYS A 151 -4.24 17.89 -12.25
C LYS A 151 -4.87 16.87 -11.31
N PRO A 152 -5.63 17.33 -10.29
CA PRO A 152 -6.37 16.42 -9.43
C PRO A 152 -7.21 15.44 -10.24
N GLY A 153 -7.09 14.15 -9.94
CA GLY A 153 -7.80 13.12 -10.68
C GLY A 153 -7.91 11.84 -9.87
N LYS A 154 -8.89 11.02 -10.22
CA LYS A 154 -9.10 9.72 -9.58
C LYS A 154 -8.03 8.74 -10.02
N VAL A 155 -7.45 8.03 -9.04
CA VAL A 155 -6.60 6.87 -9.30
C VAL A 155 -7.49 5.68 -9.62
N ILE A 156 -7.25 5.04 -10.74
CA ILE A 156 -8.00 3.88 -11.22
C ILE A 156 -7.08 2.66 -11.08
N VAL A 157 -7.57 1.61 -10.45
CA VAL A 157 -6.88 0.33 -10.31
C VAL A 157 -7.32 -0.60 -11.43
N ASN A 158 -6.37 -1.35 -11.97
CA ASN A 158 -6.65 -2.35 -12.99
C ASN A 158 -7.45 -3.52 -12.39
N SER A 159 -8.72 -3.62 -12.74
CA SER A 159 -9.64 -4.64 -12.24
C SER A 159 -9.23 -6.08 -12.61
N SER A 160 -8.40 -6.26 -13.65
CA SER A 160 -7.91 -7.60 -14.05
C SER A 160 -6.90 -8.20 -13.09
N LEU A 161 -6.44 -7.42 -12.12
CA LEU A 161 -5.48 -7.86 -11.11
C LEU A 161 -6.14 -8.61 -9.95
N GLY A 162 -7.46 -8.53 -9.82
CA GLY A 162 -8.16 -9.14 -8.69
C GLY A 162 -7.60 -8.65 -7.35
N ASN A 163 -7.24 -9.58 -6.48
CA ASN A 163 -6.72 -9.28 -5.14
C ASN A 163 -5.19 -9.05 -5.10
N ALA A 164 -4.53 -8.85 -6.25
CA ALA A 164 -3.08 -8.63 -6.27
C ALA A 164 -2.65 -7.34 -5.55
N ILE A 165 -3.51 -6.33 -5.52
CA ILE A 165 -3.30 -5.08 -4.80
C ILE A 165 -4.25 -5.04 -3.60
N SER A 166 -3.72 -4.68 -2.44
CA SER A 166 -4.49 -4.50 -1.21
C SER A 166 -3.98 -3.30 -0.41
N ARG A 167 -4.72 -2.86 0.59
CA ARG A 167 -4.34 -1.82 1.56
C ARG A 167 -3.91 -0.49 0.91
N LEU A 168 -4.48 -0.15 -0.24
CA LEU A 168 -4.15 1.06 -0.98
C LEU A 168 -4.54 2.32 -0.19
N LYS A 169 -3.58 3.24 -0.07
CA LYS A 169 -3.73 4.53 0.62
C LYS A 169 -3.12 5.64 -0.21
N ILE A 170 -3.78 6.79 -0.19
CA ILE A 170 -3.30 8.02 -0.82
C ILE A 170 -3.16 9.09 0.26
N LYS A 171 -2.04 9.80 0.25
CA LYS A 171 -1.81 10.99 1.07
C LYS A 171 -1.35 12.13 0.16
N ASN A 172 -1.94 13.31 0.29
CA ASN A 172 -1.56 14.51 -0.46
C ASN A 172 -0.37 15.20 0.21
N ARG A 173 0.65 14.43 0.54
CA ARG A 173 1.98 14.85 0.96
C ARG A 173 2.98 13.71 0.77
N ALA A 174 4.22 14.04 0.54
CA ALA A 174 5.29 13.07 0.56
C ALA A 174 5.48 12.50 1.98
N LEU A 175 5.89 11.25 2.09
CA LEU A 175 6.28 10.61 3.34
C LEU A 175 7.80 10.57 3.44
N ASP A 176 8.32 10.82 4.64
CA ASP A 176 9.73 10.62 4.92
C ASP A 176 10.08 9.12 5.08
N TYR A 177 11.39 8.83 5.20
CA TYR A 177 11.89 7.46 5.37
C TYR A 177 11.30 6.77 6.61
N LYS A 178 11.23 7.48 7.74
CA LYS A 178 10.73 6.90 9.01
C LYS A 178 9.26 6.54 8.92
N GLU A 179 8.47 7.39 8.27
CA GLU A 179 7.05 7.15 8.04
C GLU A 179 6.83 5.95 7.12
N ASN A 180 7.61 5.85 6.02
CA ASN A 180 7.55 4.71 5.10
C ASN A 180 7.91 3.40 5.80
N LYS A 181 8.98 3.40 6.61
CA LYS A 181 9.39 2.24 7.39
C LYS A 181 8.33 1.82 8.41
N LYS A 182 7.70 2.77 9.09
CA LYS A 182 6.61 2.49 10.03
C LYS A 182 5.38 1.89 9.35
N MET A 183 5.07 2.34 8.14
CA MET A 183 3.91 1.83 7.38
C MET A 183 4.13 0.41 6.85
N ALA A 184 5.37 0.02 6.60
CA ALA A 184 5.74 -1.31 6.11
C ALA A 184 5.75 -2.39 7.20
N LEU A 185 5.76 -2.01 8.48
CA LEU A 185 5.74 -2.98 9.57
C LEU A 185 4.41 -3.74 9.57
N PRO A 186 4.42 -5.06 9.75
CA PRO A 186 3.21 -5.82 9.98
C PRO A 186 2.56 -5.34 11.29
N PHE A 187 1.22 -5.33 11.32
CA PHE A 187 0.43 -5.00 12.52
C PHE A 187 0.47 -6.16 13.52
#